data_fba23a23fff650836fe3c90b83c302e3
#
_entry.id   fba23a23fff650836fe3c90b83c302e3
#
_cell.length_a   1.000
_cell.length_b   1.000
_cell.length_c   1.000
_cell.angle_alpha   90.00
_cell.angle_beta   90.00
_cell.angle_gamma   90.00
#
_symmetry.space_group_name_H-M   'P 1'
#
loop_
_entity.id
_entity.type
_entity.pdbx_description
1 polymer ?
#
loop_
_entity_poly.entity_id
_entity_poly.type
_entity_poly.pdbx_seq_one_letter_code
_entity_poly.pdbx_strand_id
1 'polypeptide(L)'
;MAVCSLAKDQEILMWNRAMEELTGTSAQRVVGSRLSALGEPWKSLLEGFIDASDEHLHKQRLAVDGQIRWLNLHKAAIEEPLAPGNSGLVLLVEDLTETQALEDKLIHSERLASIGRLAAGVAHEIGNPITGIACLAQNLREEREEDGELKEISSQILEQTKRVSRIVQSLMSFAHAGGRQQASEPVCLAEVTQDAIGLLSLNKRSVEVNFFNLCDPRHIAEGDPQRLAQVLINLLSNARDASPVGSAIRVRSEASEHTVDLIVEDEGSGIPKAIMDRLFEPFFTTKDPGKGTGLGLALVYSIVEEHYGQITIESPADSEHQRGTRIRVTLPRFVEATSAVS
;
A
#
# COMPACT_ATOMS: atom_id res chain seq x y z
N MET A 1 -0.26 -20.93 -20.02
CA MET A 1 0.52 -21.98 -19.34
C MET A 1 1.81 -22.21 -20.10
N ALA A 2 2.94 -22.13 -19.41
CA ALA A 2 4.27 -22.36 -19.96
C ALA A 2 4.58 -23.86 -19.94
N VAL A 3 5.11 -24.39 -21.04
CA VAL A 3 5.34 -25.82 -21.22
C VAL A 3 6.72 -26.06 -21.84
N CYS A 4 7.49 -26.97 -21.25
CA CYS A 4 8.67 -27.49 -21.89
C CYS A 4 8.70 -29.05 -21.82
N SER A 5 9.31 -29.69 -22.79
CA SER A 5 9.57 -31.13 -22.74
C SER A 5 11.06 -31.41 -22.83
N LEU A 6 11.48 -32.41 -22.08
CA LEU A 6 12.88 -32.81 -21.93
C LEU A 6 13.05 -34.27 -22.35
N ALA A 7 14.17 -34.58 -22.98
CA ALA A 7 14.63 -35.93 -23.15
C ALA A 7 15.19 -36.49 -21.83
N LYS A 8 15.54 -37.79 -21.81
CA LYS A 8 16.07 -38.50 -20.64
C LYS A 8 17.38 -37.90 -20.10
N ASP A 9 18.19 -37.31 -20.97
CA ASP A 9 19.46 -36.64 -20.64
C ASP A 9 19.29 -35.15 -20.37
N GLN A 10 18.05 -34.67 -20.11
CA GLN A 10 17.67 -33.29 -19.87
C GLN A 10 17.89 -32.34 -21.07
N GLU A 11 17.98 -32.87 -22.31
CA GLU A 11 17.95 -32.06 -23.51
C GLU A 11 16.54 -31.47 -23.70
N ILE A 12 16.43 -30.20 -24.02
CA ILE A 12 15.16 -29.49 -24.24
C ILE A 12 14.65 -29.81 -25.65
N LEU A 13 13.54 -30.56 -25.73
CA LEU A 13 12.92 -30.94 -26.98
C LEU A 13 11.88 -29.94 -27.46
N MET A 14 11.19 -29.28 -26.53
CA MET A 14 10.14 -28.33 -26.82
C MET A 14 10.14 -27.23 -25.78
N TRP A 15 9.92 -26.01 -26.25
CA TRP A 15 9.83 -24.78 -25.46
C TRP A 15 8.76 -23.92 -26.10
N ASN A 16 7.61 -23.78 -25.46
CA ASN A 16 6.51 -23.04 -26.06
C ASN A 16 6.67 -21.53 -25.84
N ARG A 17 5.85 -20.73 -26.54
CA ARG A 17 5.87 -19.27 -26.48
C ARG A 17 5.65 -18.72 -25.05
N ALA A 18 4.76 -19.35 -24.28
CA ALA A 18 4.53 -18.94 -22.89
C ALA A 18 5.77 -19.15 -22.02
N MET A 19 6.59 -20.17 -22.31
CA MET A 19 7.89 -20.38 -21.65
C MET A 19 8.91 -19.31 -22.05
N GLU A 20 8.90 -18.86 -23.33
CA GLU A 20 9.73 -17.73 -23.76
C GLU A 20 9.37 -16.44 -23.03
N GLU A 21 8.06 -16.13 -22.96
CA GLU A 21 7.54 -14.93 -22.28
C GLU A 21 7.82 -14.96 -20.77
N LEU A 22 7.71 -16.14 -20.16
CA LEU A 22 7.95 -16.32 -18.71
C LEU A 22 9.43 -16.18 -18.33
N THR A 23 10.32 -16.80 -19.13
CA THR A 23 11.75 -16.88 -18.79
C THR A 23 12.62 -15.83 -19.47
N GLY A 24 12.06 -15.10 -20.46
CA GLY A 24 12.80 -14.20 -21.32
C GLY A 24 13.77 -14.88 -22.29
N THR A 25 13.67 -16.23 -22.45
CA THR A 25 14.61 -17.02 -23.27
C THR A 25 13.90 -17.64 -24.45
N SER A 26 14.34 -17.36 -25.69
CA SER A 26 13.70 -17.85 -26.91
C SER A 26 13.91 -19.35 -27.13
N ALA A 27 12.92 -20.05 -27.69
CA ALA A 27 12.98 -21.45 -28.06
C ALA A 27 14.14 -21.76 -29.01
N GLN A 28 14.42 -20.86 -29.95
CA GLN A 28 15.52 -21.02 -30.93
C GLN A 28 16.90 -21.16 -30.24
N ARG A 29 17.05 -20.62 -29.06
CA ARG A 29 18.31 -20.63 -28.29
C ARG A 29 18.45 -21.87 -27.43
N VAL A 30 17.34 -22.43 -26.93
CA VAL A 30 17.37 -23.47 -25.90
C VAL A 30 16.96 -24.86 -26.39
N VAL A 31 16.15 -24.97 -27.44
CA VAL A 31 15.80 -26.27 -28.03
C VAL A 31 17.04 -26.94 -28.63
N GLY A 32 17.26 -28.21 -28.28
CA GLY A 32 18.46 -28.96 -28.62
C GLY A 32 19.65 -28.73 -27.68
N SER A 33 19.52 -27.87 -26.65
CA SER A 33 20.49 -27.69 -25.59
C SER A 33 20.04 -28.37 -24.29
N ARG A 34 20.95 -28.57 -23.34
CA ARG A 34 20.61 -29.12 -22.02
C ARG A 34 19.99 -28.01 -21.12
N LEU A 35 19.13 -28.44 -20.21
CA LEU A 35 18.52 -27.54 -19.23
C LEU A 35 19.53 -26.72 -18.44
N SER A 36 20.71 -27.29 -18.17
CA SER A 36 21.84 -26.63 -17.52
C SER A 36 22.40 -25.40 -18.27
N ALA A 37 22.02 -25.20 -19.52
CA ALA A 37 22.39 -24.02 -20.32
C ALA A 37 21.48 -22.81 -20.07
N LEU A 38 20.36 -22.98 -19.32
CA LEU A 38 19.51 -21.87 -18.91
C LEU A 38 20.24 -20.92 -17.95
N GLY A 39 19.83 -19.66 -17.99
CA GLY A 39 20.27 -18.66 -17.02
C GLY A 39 19.63 -18.83 -15.65
N GLU A 40 20.32 -18.34 -14.61
CA GLU A 40 19.71 -18.20 -13.27
C GLU A 40 18.65 -17.09 -13.29
N PRO A 41 17.56 -17.22 -12.48
CA PRO A 41 17.33 -18.27 -11.46
C PRO A 41 16.57 -19.51 -11.99
N TRP A 42 16.18 -19.54 -13.26
CA TRP A 42 15.36 -20.60 -13.86
C TRP A 42 16.04 -21.96 -13.87
N LYS A 43 17.36 -21.97 -14.12
CA LYS A 43 18.14 -23.20 -14.08
C LYS A 43 17.99 -23.90 -12.73
N SER A 44 18.35 -23.23 -11.65
CA SER A 44 18.29 -23.81 -10.30
C SER A 44 16.89 -24.29 -9.91
N LEU A 45 15.84 -23.55 -10.30
CA LEU A 45 14.45 -23.92 -10.01
C LEU A 45 14.06 -25.20 -10.75
N LEU A 46 14.30 -25.27 -12.06
CA LEU A 46 13.85 -26.38 -12.89
C LEU A 46 14.68 -27.66 -12.65
N GLU A 47 16.01 -27.56 -12.52
CA GLU A 47 16.87 -28.69 -12.16
C GLU A 47 16.47 -29.23 -10.77
N GLY A 48 16.34 -28.37 -9.76
CA GLY A 48 15.93 -28.80 -8.43
C GLY A 48 14.55 -29.47 -8.41
N PHE A 49 13.61 -29.01 -9.24
CA PHE A 49 12.29 -29.62 -9.35
C PHE A 49 12.33 -30.99 -10.08
N ILE A 50 13.17 -31.15 -11.10
CA ILE A 50 13.34 -32.43 -11.80
C ILE A 50 13.89 -33.49 -10.86
N ASP A 51 14.88 -33.12 -10.06
CA ASP A 51 15.57 -34.03 -9.13
C ASP A 51 14.74 -34.34 -7.87
N ALA A 52 13.74 -33.52 -7.55
CA ALA A 52 12.82 -33.77 -6.45
C ALA A 52 11.93 -34.98 -6.72
N SER A 53 11.48 -35.68 -5.67
CA SER A 53 10.51 -36.78 -5.78
C SER A 53 9.08 -36.31 -6.08
N ASP A 54 8.78 -35.05 -5.78
CA ASP A 54 7.44 -34.49 -5.92
C ASP A 54 7.10 -34.20 -7.39
N GLU A 55 5.90 -34.57 -7.82
CA GLU A 55 5.39 -34.27 -9.15
C GLU A 55 4.82 -32.86 -9.27
N HIS A 56 4.58 -32.20 -8.14
CA HIS A 56 3.97 -30.88 -8.06
C HIS A 56 4.67 -30.02 -7.03
N LEU A 57 4.98 -28.75 -7.41
CA LEU A 57 5.41 -27.70 -6.50
C LEU A 57 4.41 -26.56 -6.56
N HIS A 58 3.79 -26.26 -5.41
CA HIS A 58 2.78 -25.21 -5.32
C HIS A 58 3.35 -23.92 -4.73
N LYS A 59 2.95 -22.77 -5.29
CA LYS A 59 3.25 -21.41 -4.80
C LYS A 59 4.75 -21.18 -4.49
N GLN A 60 5.62 -21.61 -5.42
CA GLN A 60 7.06 -21.36 -5.31
C GLN A 60 7.38 -19.88 -5.59
N ARG A 61 8.18 -19.29 -4.72
CA ARG A 61 8.66 -17.91 -4.90
C ARG A 61 9.98 -17.92 -5.66
N LEU A 62 10.04 -17.19 -6.77
CA LEU A 62 11.25 -17.02 -7.57
C LEU A 62 11.54 -15.52 -7.74
N ALA A 63 12.74 -15.10 -7.38
CA ALA A 63 13.18 -13.72 -7.64
C ALA A 63 13.77 -13.63 -9.04
N VAL A 64 13.13 -12.87 -9.94
CA VAL A 64 13.57 -12.63 -11.32
C VAL A 64 13.66 -11.11 -11.52
N ASP A 65 14.83 -10.61 -11.91
CA ASP A 65 15.07 -9.19 -12.18
C ASP A 65 14.60 -8.24 -11.07
N GLY A 66 14.76 -8.66 -9.81
CA GLY A 66 14.34 -7.87 -8.63
C GLY A 66 12.85 -7.95 -8.29
N GLN A 67 12.05 -8.67 -9.08
CA GLN A 67 10.63 -8.93 -8.81
C GLN A 67 10.43 -10.36 -8.31
N ILE A 68 9.44 -10.55 -7.43
CA ILE A 68 9.05 -11.87 -6.94
C ILE A 68 7.95 -12.41 -7.84
N ARG A 69 8.18 -13.59 -8.42
CA ARG A 69 7.15 -14.36 -9.14
C ARG A 69 6.66 -15.52 -8.28
N TRP A 70 5.38 -15.83 -8.40
CA TRP A 70 4.75 -16.97 -7.76
C TRP A 70 4.44 -18.01 -8.83
N LEU A 71 4.98 -19.21 -8.69
CA LEU A 71 4.92 -20.24 -9.71
C LEU A 71 4.34 -21.54 -9.15
N ASN A 72 3.47 -22.20 -9.93
CA ASN A 72 3.18 -23.63 -9.79
C ASN A 72 3.99 -24.39 -10.83
N LEU A 73 4.60 -25.49 -10.42
CA LEU A 73 5.31 -26.38 -11.32
C LEU A 73 4.68 -27.78 -11.24
N HIS A 74 4.52 -28.41 -12.39
CA HIS A 74 4.06 -29.79 -12.51
C HIS A 74 5.00 -30.52 -13.45
N LYS A 75 5.33 -31.79 -13.14
CA LYS A 75 6.08 -32.66 -14.01
C LYS A 75 5.35 -33.96 -14.26
N ALA A 76 5.44 -34.44 -15.50
CA ALA A 76 4.88 -35.73 -15.87
C ALA A 76 5.85 -36.45 -16.80
N ALA A 77 6.06 -37.72 -16.54
CA ALA A 77 6.82 -38.58 -17.45
C ALA A 77 5.97 -38.91 -18.70
N ILE A 78 6.59 -38.88 -19.88
CA ILE A 78 6.01 -39.38 -21.13
C ILE A 78 6.75 -40.64 -21.52
N GLU A 79 6.02 -41.74 -21.62
CA GLU A 79 6.53 -42.97 -22.19
C GLU A 79 6.17 -43.00 -23.69
N GLU A 80 7.14 -43.22 -24.54
CA GLU A 80 6.93 -43.34 -25.96
C GLU A 80 6.46 -44.79 -26.28
N PRO A 81 5.19 -44.99 -26.73
CA PRO A 81 4.63 -46.34 -26.91
C PRO A 81 5.36 -47.21 -27.94
N LEU A 82 6.12 -46.59 -28.85
CA LEU A 82 6.82 -47.26 -29.94
C LEU A 82 8.32 -47.50 -29.68
N ALA A 83 8.87 -46.93 -28.59
CA ALA A 83 10.27 -47.08 -28.19
C ALA A 83 10.38 -47.27 -26.66
N PRO A 84 10.12 -48.48 -26.12
CA PRO A 84 10.24 -48.75 -24.67
C PRO A 84 11.65 -48.47 -24.20
N GLY A 85 11.77 -47.48 -23.29
CA GLY A 85 13.04 -47.00 -22.74
C GLY A 85 13.41 -45.57 -23.11
N ASN A 86 12.66 -44.92 -23.97
CA ASN A 86 12.80 -43.51 -24.30
C ASN A 86 11.74 -42.72 -23.48
N SER A 87 12.00 -42.50 -22.21
CA SER A 87 11.11 -41.71 -21.35
C SER A 87 11.52 -40.22 -21.41
N GLY A 88 10.57 -39.41 -21.81
CA GLY A 88 10.68 -37.93 -21.73
C GLY A 88 10.02 -37.37 -20.47
N LEU A 89 10.31 -36.14 -20.13
CA LEU A 89 9.66 -35.40 -19.07
C LEU A 89 8.97 -34.17 -19.64
N VAL A 90 7.72 -33.92 -19.25
CA VAL A 90 7.04 -32.64 -19.52
C VAL A 90 6.99 -31.85 -18.24
N LEU A 91 7.39 -30.58 -18.31
CA LEU A 91 7.26 -29.59 -17.27
C LEU A 91 6.20 -28.57 -17.67
N LEU A 92 5.26 -28.33 -16.76
CA LEU A 92 4.26 -27.29 -16.86
C LEU A 92 4.57 -26.26 -15.80
N VAL A 93 4.66 -25.00 -16.20
CA VAL A 93 4.88 -23.87 -15.29
C VAL A 93 3.74 -22.88 -15.45
N GLU A 94 3.08 -22.58 -14.36
CA GLU A 94 2.00 -21.62 -14.29
C GLU A 94 2.47 -20.41 -13.45
N ASP A 95 2.39 -19.22 -14.03
CA ASP A 95 2.66 -17.97 -13.32
C ASP A 95 1.38 -17.52 -12.61
N LEU A 96 1.42 -17.52 -11.29
CA LEU A 96 0.33 -17.09 -10.39
C LEU A 96 0.54 -15.69 -9.85
N THR A 97 1.53 -14.94 -10.31
CA THR A 97 1.92 -13.65 -9.70
C THR A 97 0.76 -12.67 -9.67
N GLU A 98 0.05 -12.53 -10.79
CA GLU A 98 -1.13 -11.65 -10.86
C GLU A 98 -2.30 -12.17 -10.00
N THR A 99 -2.56 -13.48 -10.05
CA THR A 99 -3.63 -14.11 -9.25
C THR A 99 -3.35 -13.95 -7.76
N GLN A 100 -2.11 -14.17 -7.32
CA GLN A 100 -1.72 -14.00 -5.92
C GLN A 100 -1.85 -12.53 -5.47
N ALA A 101 -1.45 -11.59 -6.31
CA ALA A 101 -1.61 -10.17 -6.02
C ALA A 101 -3.09 -9.76 -5.89
N LEU A 102 -3.97 -10.35 -6.71
CA LEU A 102 -5.43 -10.13 -6.62
C LEU A 102 -6.03 -10.80 -5.38
N GLU A 103 -5.60 -12.02 -5.03
CA GLU A 103 -6.02 -12.68 -3.79
C GLU A 103 -5.64 -11.87 -2.55
N ASP A 104 -4.39 -11.36 -2.49
CA ASP A 104 -3.91 -10.55 -1.39
C ASP A 104 -4.70 -9.24 -1.27
N LYS A 105 -5.03 -8.59 -2.39
CA LYS A 105 -5.90 -7.41 -2.43
C LYS A 105 -7.32 -7.71 -1.94
N LEU A 106 -7.91 -8.83 -2.35
CA LEU A 106 -9.24 -9.25 -1.90
C LEU A 106 -9.28 -9.48 -0.38
N ILE A 107 -8.30 -10.24 0.15
CA ILE A 107 -8.20 -10.50 1.60
C ILE A 107 -8.03 -9.19 2.37
N HIS A 108 -7.21 -8.27 1.86
CA HIS A 108 -7.03 -6.96 2.46
C HIS A 108 -8.35 -6.18 2.46
N SER A 109 -9.03 -6.10 1.33
CA SER A 109 -10.32 -5.42 1.18
C SER A 109 -11.41 -6.02 2.07
N GLU A 110 -11.51 -7.35 2.19
CA GLU A 110 -12.46 -8.00 3.09
C GLU A 110 -12.18 -7.69 4.57
N ARG A 111 -10.90 -7.67 4.97
CA ARG A 111 -10.51 -7.26 6.34
C ARG A 111 -10.91 -5.80 6.60
N LEU A 112 -10.65 -4.91 5.67
CA LEU A 112 -11.03 -3.51 5.76
C LEU A 112 -12.56 -3.36 5.89
N ALA A 113 -13.33 -4.02 5.05
CA ALA A 113 -14.80 -3.98 5.08
C ALA A 113 -15.39 -4.57 6.37
N SER A 114 -14.79 -5.64 6.91
CA SER A 114 -15.21 -6.25 8.18
C SER A 114 -14.94 -5.31 9.36
N ILE A 115 -13.75 -4.73 9.43
CA ILE A 115 -13.38 -3.74 10.44
C ILE A 115 -14.29 -2.52 10.32
N GLY A 116 -14.57 -2.05 9.10
CA GLY A 116 -15.44 -0.93 8.85
C GLY A 116 -16.86 -1.11 9.40
N ARG A 117 -17.48 -2.26 9.16
CA ARG A 117 -18.82 -2.56 9.69
C ARG A 117 -18.90 -2.61 11.21
N LEU A 118 -17.89 -3.23 11.86
CA LEU A 118 -17.80 -3.28 13.32
C LEU A 118 -17.49 -1.90 13.91
N ALA A 119 -16.65 -1.14 13.24
CA ALA A 119 -16.18 0.16 13.66
C ALA A 119 -17.31 1.19 13.81
N ALA A 120 -18.25 1.24 12.88
CA ALA A 120 -19.36 2.18 12.91
C ALA A 120 -20.27 1.99 14.15
N GLY A 121 -20.59 0.73 14.49
CA GLY A 121 -21.39 0.40 15.68
C GLY A 121 -20.65 0.72 16.99
N VAL A 122 -19.41 0.24 17.10
CA VAL A 122 -18.55 0.43 18.29
C VAL A 122 -18.23 1.92 18.50
N ALA A 123 -17.99 2.67 17.45
CA ALA A 123 -17.69 4.09 17.55
C ALA A 123 -18.87 4.89 18.10
N HIS A 124 -20.09 4.58 17.69
CA HIS A 124 -21.29 5.26 18.21
C HIS A 124 -21.52 4.92 19.69
N GLU A 125 -21.37 3.63 20.07
CA GLU A 125 -21.55 3.17 21.44
C GLU A 125 -20.45 3.67 22.42
N ILE A 126 -19.21 3.87 21.94
CA ILE A 126 -18.11 4.42 22.74
C ILE A 126 -18.17 5.95 22.79
N GLY A 127 -18.55 6.61 21.70
CA GLY A 127 -18.62 8.06 21.62
C GLY A 127 -19.56 8.69 22.68
N ASN A 128 -20.69 8.05 22.93
CA ASN A 128 -21.69 8.53 23.90
C ASN A 128 -21.15 8.61 25.35
N PRO A 129 -20.64 7.53 25.98
CA PRO A 129 -20.09 7.58 27.33
C PRO A 129 -18.85 8.49 27.43
N ILE A 130 -18.03 8.55 26.39
CA ILE A 130 -16.86 9.43 26.37
C ILE A 130 -17.28 10.91 26.42
N THR A 131 -18.31 11.29 25.71
CA THR A 131 -18.89 12.63 25.77
C THR A 131 -19.40 12.95 27.18
N GLY A 132 -20.09 11.99 27.82
CA GLY A 132 -20.54 12.11 29.20
C GLY A 132 -19.39 12.32 30.20
N ILE A 133 -18.32 11.51 30.10
CA ILE A 133 -17.13 11.65 30.96
C ILE A 133 -16.45 13.01 30.73
N ALA A 134 -16.36 13.48 29.49
CA ALA A 134 -15.79 14.80 29.18
C ALA A 134 -16.59 15.94 29.83
N CYS A 135 -17.93 15.90 29.73
CA CYS A 135 -18.80 16.88 30.39
C CYS A 135 -18.62 16.88 31.90
N LEU A 136 -18.60 15.71 32.55
CA LEU A 136 -18.39 15.62 34.01
C LEU A 136 -17.02 16.16 34.44
N ALA A 137 -15.97 15.84 33.70
CA ALA A 137 -14.63 16.35 33.99
C ALA A 137 -14.52 17.85 33.76
N GLN A 138 -15.24 18.39 32.78
CA GLN A 138 -15.30 19.84 32.54
C GLN A 138 -16.04 20.58 33.66
N ASN A 139 -17.19 20.06 34.12
CA ASN A 139 -17.93 20.64 35.24
C ASN A 139 -17.09 20.62 36.52
N LEU A 140 -16.41 19.52 36.83
CA LEU A 140 -15.50 19.45 38.00
C LEU A 140 -14.40 20.47 37.92
N ARG A 141 -13.82 20.72 36.75
CA ARG A 141 -12.77 21.73 36.57
C ARG A 141 -13.27 23.15 36.75
N GLU A 142 -14.52 23.44 36.33
CA GLU A 142 -15.13 24.76 36.46
C GLU A 142 -15.63 25.06 37.89
N GLU A 143 -16.27 24.04 38.54
CA GLU A 143 -16.80 24.19 39.89
C GLU A 143 -15.72 24.26 41.01
N ARG A 144 -14.54 23.74 40.76
CA ARG A 144 -13.44 23.61 41.72
C ARG A 144 -12.15 24.27 41.23
N GLU A 145 -12.25 25.48 40.70
CA GLU A 145 -11.12 26.21 40.11
C GLU A 145 -9.97 26.52 41.11
N GLU A 146 -10.28 26.59 42.41
CA GLU A 146 -9.31 26.88 43.49
C GLU A 146 -8.55 25.59 43.94
N ASP A 147 -9.03 24.38 43.64
CA ASP A 147 -8.39 23.13 43.98
C ASP A 147 -7.46 22.67 42.85
N GLY A 148 -6.16 22.93 43.01
CA GLY A 148 -5.14 22.67 42.02
C GLY A 148 -5.03 21.16 41.63
N GLU A 149 -5.22 20.25 42.61
CA GLU A 149 -5.14 18.81 42.37
C GLU A 149 -6.34 18.30 41.55
N LEU A 150 -7.56 18.71 41.91
CA LEU A 150 -8.77 18.41 41.16
C LEU A 150 -8.74 18.97 39.74
N LYS A 151 -8.19 20.17 39.54
CA LYS A 151 -8.02 20.78 38.23
C LYS A 151 -7.04 19.99 37.36
N GLU A 152 -5.96 19.48 37.93
CA GLU A 152 -5.00 18.64 37.20
C GLU A 152 -5.62 17.29 36.81
N ILE A 153 -6.28 16.59 37.73
CA ILE A 153 -6.99 15.33 37.47
C ILE A 153 -8.06 15.53 36.41
N SER A 154 -8.88 16.57 36.49
CA SER A 154 -9.91 16.87 35.49
C SER A 154 -9.30 17.13 34.11
N SER A 155 -8.16 17.84 34.06
CA SER A 155 -7.45 18.09 32.80
C SER A 155 -6.89 16.82 32.18
N GLN A 156 -6.37 15.88 32.98
CA GLN A 156 -5.91 14.58 32.54
C GLN A 156 -7.08 13.73 32.00
N ILE A 157 -8.24 13.71 32.68
CA ILE A 157 -9.44 13.02 32.18
C ILE A 157 -9.88 13.59 30.83
N LEU A 158 -9.93 14.92 30.70
CA LEU A 158 -10.28 15.60 29.44
C LEU A 158 -9.28 15.26 28.31
N GLU A 159 -8.01 15.13 28.61
CA GLU A 159 -7.02 14.71 27.62
C GLU A 159 -7.25 13.28 27.15
N GLN A 160 -7.52 12.35 28.08
CA GLN A 160 -7.83 10.96 27.72
C GLN A 160 -9.13 10.84 26.94
N THR A 161 -10.18 11.58 27.31
CA THR A 161 -11.44 11.57 26.54
C THR A 161 -11.26 12.12 25.13
N LYS A 162 -10.49 13.19 24.94
CA LYS A 162 -10.12 13.71 23.62
C LYS A 162 -9.32 12.69 22.80
N ARG A 163 -8.46 11.93 23.46
CA ARG A 163 -7.69 10.87 22.82
C ARG A 163 -8.60 9.75 22.32
N VAL A 164 -9.52 9.23 23.16
CA VAL A 164 -10.48 8.20 22.76
C VAL A 164 -11.39 8.69 21.63
N SER A 165 -11.88 9.95 21.73
CA SER A 165 -12.69 10.56 20.66
C SER A 165 -11.96 10.58 19.31
N ARG A 166 -10.65 10.89 19.29
CA ARG A 166 -9.85 10.86 18.06
C ARG A 166 -9.72 9.44 17.50
N ILE A 167 -9.53 8.42 18.33
CA ILE A 167 -9.48 7.02 17.92
C ILE A 167 -10.83 6.62 17.31
N VAL A 168 -11.93 6.96 17.96
CA VAL A 168 -13.29 6.68 17.50
C VAL A 168 -13.58 7.37 16.17
N GLN A 169 -13.20 8.65 16.01
CA GLN A 169 -13.36 9.36 14.75
C GLN A 169 -12.53 8.76 13.61
N SER A 170 -11.28 8.36 13.90
CA SER A 170 -10.45 7.66 12.91
C SER A 170 -11.06 6.33 12.48
N LEU A 171 -11.66 5.60 13.42
CA LEU A 171 -12.35 4.35 13.19
C LEU A 171 -13.62 4.56 12.35
N MET A 172 -14.39 5.61 12.63
CA MET A 172 -15.58 6.01 11.85
C MET A 172 -15.22 6.40 10.42
N SER A 173 -14.19 7.23 10.25
CA SER A 173 -13.71 7.63 8.93
C SER A 173 -13.28 6.43 8.09
N PHE A 174 -12.64 5.46 8.75
CA PHE A 174 -12.25 4.20 8.15
C PHE A 174 -13.47 3.32 7.77
N ALA A 175 -14.50 3.25 8.64
CA ALA A 175 -15.73 2.50 8.40
C ALA A 175 -16.55 3.03 7.22
N HIS A 176 -16.54 4.33 6.99
CA HIS A 176 -17.27 4.99 5.90
C HIS A 176 -16.50 4.99 4.58
N ALA A 177 -15.23 4.53 4.59
CA ALA A 177 -14.41 4.42 3.38
C ALA A 177 -14.98 3.41 2.36
N GLY A 178 -15.77 2.42 2.74
CA GLY A 178 -16.28 1.38 1.85
C GLY A 178 -17.74 1.57 1.34
N GLY A 179 -18.36 2.75 1.42
CA GLY A 179 -19.80 2.79 1.33
C GLY A 179 -20.52 3.77 0.38
N ARG A 180 -19.85 4.66 -0.34
CA ARG A 180 -20.53 5.54 -1.32
C ARG A 180 -19.63 5.83 -2.51
N GLN A 181 -20.05 5.40 -3.70
CA GLN A 181 -19.67 6.05 -4.95
C GLN A 181 -20.23 7.47 -4.91
N GLN A 182 -19.46 8.42 -4.38
CA GLN A 182 -19.72 9.83 -4.62
C GLN A 182 -19.32 10.15 -6.05
N ALA A 183 -20.03 11.10 -6.67
CA ALA A 183 -19.71 11.54 -8.02
C ALA A 183 -18.25 11.96 -8.08
N SER A 184 -17.50 11.34 -8.98
CA SER A 184 -16.12 11.73 -9.26
C SER A 184 -16.15 13.11 -9.90
N GLU A 185 -15.43 14.06 -9.33
CA GLU A 185 -15.37 15.44 -9.82
C GLU A 185 -13.91 15.88 -10.04
N PRO A 186 -13.69 16.95 -10.83
CA PRO A 186 -12.35 17.50 -11.02
C PRO A 186 -11.82 18.13 -9.74
N VAL A 187 -10.69 17.65 -9.25
CA VAL A 187 -10.04 18.10 -8.01
C VAL A 187 -8.69 18.72 -8.31
N CYS A 188 -8.52 20.02 -8.03
CA CYS A 188 -7.24 20.70 -8.11
C CYS A 188 -6.34 20.30 -6.93
N LEU A 189 -5.26 19.57 -7.22
CA LEU A 189 -4.35 19.06 -6.18
C LEU A 189 -3.65 20.19 -5.41
N ALA A 190 -3.38 21.33 -6.05
CA ALA A 190 -2.77 22.48 -5.39
C ALA A 190 -3.70 23.11 -4.34
N GLU A 191 -5.00 23.23 -4.64
CA GLU A 191 -6.00 23.79 -3.71
C GLU A 191 -6.21 22.87 -2.51
N VAL A 192 -6.46 21.58 -2.73
CA VAL A 192 -6.66 20.61 -1.64
C VAL A 192 -5.41 20.50 -0.77
N THR A 193 -4.21 20.60 -1.37
CA THR A 193 -2.96 20.63 -0.61
C THR A 193 -2.87 21.87 0.26
N GLN A 194 -3.24 23.03 -0.26
CA GLN A 194 -3.23 24.30 0.49
C GLN A 194 -4.18 24.26 1.69
N ASP A 195 -5.37 23.71 1.50
CA ASP A 195 -6.37 23.55 2.54
C ASP A 195 -5.89 22.60 3.64
N ALA A 196 -5.30 21.45 3.27
CA ALA A 196 -4.75 20.50 4.21
C ALA A 196 -3.61 21.10 5.06
N ILE A 197 -2.70 21.85 4.45
CA ILE A 197 -1.63 22.58 5.13
C ILE A 197 -2.21 23.63 6.07
N GLY A 198 -3.23 24.38 5.61
CA GLY A 198 -3.93 25.39 6.43
C GLY A 198 -4.51 24.79 7.70
N LEU A 199 -5.22 23.67 7.60
CA LEU A 199 -5.81 22.96 8.74
C LEU A 199 -4.75 22.46 9.74
N LEU A 200 -3.63 21.92 9.26
CA LEU A 200 -2.56 21.44 10.12
C LEU A 200 -1.80 22.57 10.82
N SER A 201 -1.70 23.74 10.20
CA SER A 201 -1.02 24.91 10.73
C SER A 201 -1.79 25.61 11.86
N LEU A 202 -3.10 25.41 11.96
CA LEU A 202 -3.93 25.93 13.06
C LEU A 202 -3.59 25.30 14.42
N ASN A 203 -2.95 24.14 14.43
CA ASN A 203 -2.65 23.37 15.64
C ASN A 203 -1.28 23.73 16.22
N LYS A 204 -1.19 24.83 16.97
CA LYS A 204 0.04 25.39 17.56
C LYS A 204 0.81 24.49 18.55
N ARG A 205 0.34 23.28 18.88
CA ARG A 205 0.98 22.36 19.85
C ARG A 205 1.85 21.27 19.20
N SER A 206 2.02 21.31 17.91
CA SER A 206 2.81 20.31 17.16
C SER A 206 4.22 20.82 16.85
N VAL A 207 5.11 19.89 16.53
CA VAL A 207 6.47 20.15 16.04
C VAL A 207 6.41 21.19 14.92
N GLU A 208 7.18 22.28 15.07
CA GLU A 208 7.29 23.33 14.04
C GLU A 208 8.09 22.78 12.85
N VAL A 209 7.39 22.49 11.75
CA VAL A 209 7.95 22.13 10.46
C VAL A 209 7.50 23.13 9.40
N ASN A 210 8.24 23.21 8.31
CA ASN A 210 7.92 24.10 7.19
C ASN A 210 7.23 23.30 6.07
N PHE A 211 5.95 23.59 5.82
CA PHE A 211 5.21 23.01 4.71
C PHE A 211 5.37 23.81 3.42
N PHE A 212 5.68 23.15 2.32
CA PHE A 212 5.80 23.76 1.01
C PHE A 212 4.83 23.08 0.02
N ASN A 213 3.87 23.85 -0.48
CA ASN A 213 3.00 23.43 -1.56
C ASN A 213 3.65 23.82 -2.91
N LEU A 214 4.14 22.81 -3.62
CA LEU A 214 4.80 22.92 -4.92
C LEU A 214 3.96 22.24 -6.03
N CYS A 215 2.67 22.03 -5.78
CA CYS A 215 1.76 21.45 -6.78
C CYS A 215 1.45 22.46 -7.89
N ASP A 216 1.42 21.98 -9.12
CA ASP A 216 0.98 22.79 -10.26
C ASP A 216 -0.57 22.89 -10.24
N PRO A 217 -1.16 24.10 -10.25
CA PRO A 217 -2.62 24.28 -10.27
C PRO A 217 -3.34 23.66 -11.48
N ARG A 218 -2.60 23.32 -12.54
CA ARG A 218 -3.16 22.64 -13.72
C ARG A 218 -3.28 21.13 -13.55
N HIS A 219 -2.75 20.58 -12.48
CA HIS A 219 -2.82 19.15 -12.20
C HIS A 219 -4.12 18.83 -11.49
N ILE A 220 -5.08 18.35 -12.28
CA ILE A 220 -6.45 18.01 -11.84
C ILE A 220 -6.57 16.50 -11.77
N ALA A 221 -6.90 15.98 -10.59
CA ALA A 221 -7.25 14.58 -10.37
C ALA A 221 -8.77 14.38 -10.57
N GLU A 222 -9.15 13.17 -10.89
CA GLU A 222 -10.53 12.72 -10.83
C GLU A 222 -10.81 12.11 -9.44
N GLY A 223 -11.77 12.66 -8.68
CA GLY A 223 -12.02 12.12 -7.34
C GLY A 223 -12.97 12.94 -6.48
N ASP A 224 -12.95 12.64 -5.18
CA ASP A 224 -13.67 13.35 -4.12
C ASP A 224 -12.68 14.27 -3.37
N PRO A 225 -12.89 15.60 -3.39
CA PRO A 225 -11.98 16.56 -2.77
C PRO A 225 -11.85 16.37 -1.25
N GLN A 226 -12.93 15.96 -0.55
CA GLN A 226 -12.90 15.73 0.90
C GLN A 226 -12.06 14.49 1.24
N ARG A 227 -12.18 13.43 0.43
CA ARG A 227 -11.39 12.22 0.57
C ARG A 227 -9.91 12.48 0.28
N LEU A 228 -9.61 13.20 -0.79
CA LEU A 228 -8.23 13.55 -1.13
C LEU A 228 -7.61 14.50 -0.09
N ALA A 229 -8.39 15.43 0.48
CA ALA A 229 -7.96 16.23 1.63
C ALA A 229 -7.61 15.34 2.84
N GLN A 230 -8.41 14.29 3.11
CA GLN A 230 -8.14 13.34 4.18
C GLN A 230 -6.84 12.55 3.94
N VAL A 231 -6.56 12.14 2.70
CA VAL A 231 -5.26 11.54 2.31
C VAL A 231 -4.12 12.47 2.68
N LEU A 232 -4.19 13.73 2.23
CA LEU A 232 -3.15 14.74 2.49
C LEU A 232 -2.96 15.00 3.98
N ILE A 233 -4.03 15.19 4.75
CA ILE A 233 -3.96 15.40 6.20
C ILE A 233 -3.24 14.23 6.90
N ASN A 234 -3.54 12.99 6.53
CA ASN A 234 -2.88 11.81 7.10
C ASN A 234 -1.40 11.75 6.73
N LEU A 235 -1.06 11.97 5.45
CA LEU A 235 0.33 11.93 4.98
C LEU A 235 1.16 13.05 5.60
N LEU A 236 0.66 14.29 5.58
CA LEU A 236 1.35 15.47 6.14
C LEU A 236 1.49 15.38 7.68
N SER A 237 0.49 14.83 8.37
CA SER A 237 0.58 14.59 9.81
C SER A 237 1.66 13.55 10.14
N ASN A 238 1.74 12.46 9.37
CA ASN A 238 2.77 11.45 9.55
C ASN A 238 4.17 12.00 9.24
N ALA A 239 4.32 12.75 8.16
CA ALA A 239 5.55 13.44 7.80
C ALA A 239 6.03 14.39 8.91
N ARG A 240 5.12 15.22 9.46
CA ARG A 240 5.41 16.11 10.57
C ARG A 240 5.86 15.36 11.82
N ASP A 241 5.16 14.29 12.18
CA ASP A 241 5.47 13.52 13.39
C ASP A 241 6.81 12.76 13.29
N ALA A 242 7.29 12.47 12.06
CA ALA A 242 8.57 11.81 11.81
C ALA A 242 9.74 12.78 11.65
N SER A 243 9.46 14.06 11.45
CA SER A 243 10.45 15.07 11.06
C SER A 243 10.99 15.85 12.24
N PRO A 244 12.27 16.23 12.23
CA PRO A 244 12.86 17.16 13.22
C PRO A 244 12.23 18.56 13.15
N VAL A 245 12.36 19.31 14.25
CA VAL A 245 11.95 20.72 14.31
C VAL A 245 12.69 21.53 13.24
N GLY A 246 11.96 22.38 12.52
CA GLY A 246 12.50 23.26 11.48
C GLY A 246 12.72 22.59 10.12
N SER A 247 12.48 21.27 9.99
CA SER A 247 12.62 20.56 8.71
C SER A 247 11.55 20.96 7.69
N ALA A 248 11.78 20.62 6.42
CA ALA A 248 10.88 20.88 5.32
C ALA A 248 10.05 19.63 4.96
N ILE A 249 8.75 19.85 4.77
CA ILE A 249 7.84 18.87 4.16
C ILE A 249 7.36 19.47 2.85
N ARG A 250 7.62 18.79 1.74
CA ARG A 250 7.31 19.26 0.38
C ARG A 250 6.20 18.42 -0.21
N VAL A 251 5.18 19.08 -0.75
CA VAL A 251 4.14 18.44 -1.56
C VAL A 251 4.27 18.95 -2.97
N ARG A 252 4.44 18.03 -3.92
CA ARG A 252 4.51 18.36 -5.33
C ARG A 252 3.60 17.46 -6.15
N SER A 253 3.24 17.90 -7.34
CA SER A 253 2.46 17.11 -8.28
C SER A 253 3.18 16.95 -9.61
N GLU A 254 3.03 15.78 -10.23
CA GLU A 254 3.54 15.48 -11.57
C GLU A 254 2.37 14.92 -12.38
N ALA A 255 2.25 15.28 -13.66
CA ALA A 255 1.17 14.76 -14.49
C ALA A 255 1.72 14.05 -15.72
N SER A 256 1.08 12.93 -16.06
CA SER A 256 1.24 12.22 -17.32
C SER A 256 0.00 12.41 -18.21
N GLU A 257 -0.11 11.64 -19.28
CA GLU A 257 -1.26 11.70 -20.18
C GLU A 257 -2.57 11.27 -19.47
N HIS A 258 -2.53 10.21 -18.65
CA HIS A 258 -3.70 9.59 -18.06
C HIS A 258 -3.72 9.64 -16.52
N THR A 259 -2.62 9.99 -15.88
CA THR A 259 -2.50 9.99 -14.43
C THR A 259 -1.91 11.30 -13.92
N VAL A 260 -2.16 11.56 -12.66
CA VAL A 260 -1.51 12.64 -11.90
C VAL A 260 -0.98 12.06 -10.59
N ASP A 261 0.27 12.38 -10.29
CA ASP A 261 0.94 11.99 -9.06
C ASP A 261 0.90 13.12 -8.04
N LEU A 262 0.54 12.79 -6.82
CA LEU A 262 0.70 13.62 -5.64
C LEU A 262 1.83 13.03 -4.80
N ILE A 263 2.89 13.82 -4.56
CA ILE A 263 4.11 13.34 -3.93
C ILE A 263 4.37 14.15 -2.67
N VAL A 264 4.44 13.45 -1.53
CA VAL A 264 4.76 14.03 -0.22
C VAL A 264 6.16 13.56 0.18
N GLU A 265 7.05 14.51 0.46
CA GLU A 265 8.43 14.25 0.86
C GLU A 265 8.73 14.90 2.21
N ASP A 266 9.31 14.13 3.13
CA ASP A 266 9.77 14.60 4.43
C ASP A 266 11.28 14.38 4.63
N GLU A 267 11.84 15.06 5.60
CA GLU A 267 13.24 14.94 6.04
C GLU A 267 13.35 14.16 7.38
N GLY A 268 12.39 13.28 7.64
CA GLY A 268 12.27 12.51 8.88
C GLY A 268 13.26 11.36 9.00
N SER A 269 13.03 10.51 10.00
CA SER A 269 13.87 9.36 10.31
C SER A 269 13.84 8.25 9.27
N GLY A 270 12.91 8.32 8.29
CA GLY A 270 12.66 7.26 7.31
C GLY A 270 11.93 6.07 7.92
N ILE A 271 11.69 5.06 7.07
CA ILE A 271 10.96 3.82 7.41
C ILE A 271 11.89 2.63 7.22
N PRO A 272 12.10 1.80 8.27
CA PRO A 272 12.89 0.59 8.16
C PRO A 272 12.29 -0.43 7.17
N LYS A 273 13.12 -1.07 6.35
CA LYS A 273 12.67 -2.08 5.36
C LYS A 273 11.86 -3.22 5.98
N ALA A 274 12.18 -3.62 7.22
CA ALA A 274 11.51 -4.71 7.92
C ALA A 274 10.01 -4.49 8.19
N ILE A 275 9.53 -3.25 8.12
CA ILE A 275 8.13 -2.90 8.41
C ILE A 275 7.37 -2.37 7.17
N MET A 276 8.04 -2.26 6.01
CA MET A 276 7.42 -1.71 4.78
C MET A 276 6.14 -2.44 4.39
N ASP A 277 6.14 -3.76 4.42
CA ASP A 277 4.99 -4.60 4.03
C ASP A 277 3.79 -4.47 5.00
N ARG A 278 4.02 -3.91 6.20
CA ARG A 278 3.01 -3.80 7.25
C ARG A 278 2.44 -2.39 7.43
N LEU A 279 2.95 -1.41 6.70
CA LEU A 279 2.59 0.01 6.89
C LEU A 279 1.10 0.29 6.68
N PHE A 280 0.45 -0.49 5.82
CA PHE A 280 -0.96 -0.35 5.51
C PHE A 280 -1.87 -1.28 6.33
N GLU A 281 -1.28 -2.11 7.23
CA GLU A 281 -2.07 -2.93 8.15
C GLU A 281 -2.81 -2.02 9.15
N PRO A 282 -4.14 -2.18 9.33
CA PRO A 282 -4.88 -1.45 10.35
C PRO A 282 -4.31 -1.68 11.74
N PHE A 283 -4.26 -0.61 12.54
CA PHE A 283 -3.70 -0.58 13.90
C PHE A 283 -2.18 -0.76 14.00
N PHE A 284 -1.47 -0.94 12.89
CA PHE A 284 -0.01 -0.97 12.92
C PHE A 284 0.56 0.43 13.15
N THR A 285 1.40 0.57 14.17
CA THR A 285 2.07 1.83 14.51
C THR A 285 3.42 1.56 15.18
N THR A 286 4.41 2.38 14.86
CA THR A 286 5.71 2.42 15.53
C THR A 286 5.80 3.56 16.58
N LYS A 287 4.74 4.37 16.68
CA LYS A 287 4.66 5.46 17.67
C LYS A 287 4.38 4.91 19.06
N ASP A 288 4.81 5.63 20.09
CA ASP A 288 4.52 5.27 21.48
C ASP A 288 3.04 5.01 21.73
N PRO A 289 2.71 4.15 22.68
CA PRO A 289 1.33 3.87 23.04
C PRO A 289 0.52 5.15 23.28
N GLY A 290 -0.48 5.37 22.41
CA GLY A 290 -1.37 6.53 22.48
C GLY A 290 -1.00 7.74 21.68
N LYS A 291 0.13 7.78 21.00
CA LYS A 291 0.49 8.84 20.07
C LYS A 291 0.08 8.53 18.62
N GLY A 292 -0.15 7.26 18.29
CA GLY A 292 -0.63 6.83 16.98
C GLY A 292 -1.81 5.87 17.08
N THR A 293 -2.78 5.98 16.17
CA THR A 293 -3.92 5.06 16.05
C THR A 293 -3.62 3.86 15.17
N GLY A 294 -2.60 3.93 14.32
CA GLY A 294 -2.29 2.91 13.32
C GLY A 294 -3.33 2.80 12.20
N LEU A 295 -4.27 3.75 12.09
CA LEU A 295 -5.32 3.74 11.06
C LEU A 295 -5.05 4.71 9.90
N GLY A 296 -4.13 5.66 10.07
CA GLY A 296 -3.92 6.74 9.10
C GLY A 296 -3.48 6.25 7.72
N LEU A 297 -2.45 5.40 7.63
CA LEU A 297 -1.97 4.85 6.35
C LEU A 297 -2.92 3.80 5.77
N ALA A 298 -3.59 3.00 6.60
CA ALA A 298 -4.63 2.08 6.14
C ALA A 298 -5.80 2.83 5.48
N LEU A 299 -6.20 3.98 6.05
CA LEU A 299 -7.23 4.86 5.47
C LEU A 299 -6.75 5.50 4.16
N VAL A 300 -5.49 5.96 4.10
CA VAL A 300 -4.90 6.48 2.86
C VAL A 300 -4.96 5.42 1.76
N TYR A 301 -4.56 4.19 2.05
CA TYR A 301 -4.60 3.08 1.11
C TYR A 301 -6.02 2.82 0.59
N SER A 302 -7.00 2.73 1.50
CA SER A 302 -8.42 2.53 1.13
C SER A 302 -8.95 3.65 0.23
N ILE A 303 -8.69 4.92 0.59
CA ILE A 303 -9.17 6.06 -0.23
C ILE A 303 -8.51 6.05 -1.61
N VAL A 304 -7.21 5.78 -1.69
CA VAL A 304 -6.49 5.72 -2.98
C VAL A 304 -7.02 4.60 -3.86
N GLU A 305 -7.30 3.42 -3.30
CA GLU A 305 -7.94 2.31 -4.05
C GLU A 305 -9.36 2.66 -4.54
N GLU A 306 -10.18 3.32 -3.71
CA GLU A 306 -11.52 3.79 -4.11
C GLU A 306 -11.46 4.77 -5.30
N HIS A 307 -10.35 5.49 -5.45
CA HIS A 307 -10.08 6.40 -6.56
C HIS A 307 -9.35 5.73 -7.73
N TYR A 308 -9.29 4.39 -7.77
CA TYR A 308 -8.56 3.63 -8.79
C TYR A 308 -7.08 4.03 -8.91
N GLY A 309 -6.50 4.53 -7.80
CA GLY A 309 -5.13 4.99 -7.71
C GLY A 309 -4.16 3.92 -7.23
N GLN A 310 -2.91 4.33 -7.11
CA GLN A 310 -1.83 3.52 -6.52
C GLN A 310 -1.04 4.36 -5.52
N ILE A 311 -0.44 3.69 -4.53
CA ILE A 311 0.45 4.31 -3.56
C ILE A 311 1.79 3.58 -3.55
N THR A 312 2.88 4.33 -3.61
CA THR A 312 4.24 3.81 -3.48
C THR A 312 5.01 4.60 -2.43
N ILE A 313 5.90 3.91 -1.71
CA ILE A 313 6.70 4.48 -0.64
C ILE A 313 8.17 4.20 -0.92
N GLU A 314 8.98 5.24 -0.90
CA GLU A 314 10.44 5.18 -0.98
C GLU A 314 11.02 5.69 0.34
N SER A 315 11.81 4.86 1.01
CA SER A 315 12.52 5.25 2.22
C SER A 315 13.81 4.42 2.35
N PRO A 316 14.97 5.06 2.53
CA PRO A 316 15.16 6.50 2.63
C PRO A 316 14.90 7.22 1.29
N ALA A 317 14.28 8.39 1.34
CA ALA A 317 14.06 9.26 0.17
C ALA A 317 15.36 9.96 -0.27
N ASP A 318 16.21 10.27 0.68
CA ASP A 318 17.56 10.79 0.47
C ASP A 318 18.57 9.65 0.67
N SER A 319 19.06 9.10 -0.46
CA SER A 319 20.02 8.00 -0.45
C SER A 319 21.40 8.39 0.10
N GLU A 320 21.78 9.67 0.02
CA GLU A 320 23.08 10.16 0.47
C GLU A 320 23.14 10.28 2.00
N HIS A 321 22.05 10.80 2.60
CA HIS A 321 21.95 10.98 4.05
C HIS A 321 21.17 9.86 4.76
N GLN A 322 20.71 8.84 4.02
CA GLN A 322 19.95 7.69 4.53
C GLN A 322 18.74 8.09 5.41
N ARG A 323 18.00 9.13 5.02
CA ARG A 323 16.86 9.68 5.77
C ARG A 323 15.72 10.12 4.86
N GLY A 324 14.58 10.45 5.48
CA GLY A 324 13.38 10.96 4.83
C GLY A 324 12.50 9.85 4.24
N THR A 325 11.28 10.23 3.96
CA THR A 325 10.30 9.37 3.26
C THR A 325 9.69 10.14 2.10
N ARG A 326 9.50 9.44 0.98
CA ARG A 326 8.74 9.91 -0.17
C ARG A 326 7.56 8.99 -0.36
N ILE A 327 6.35 9.54 -0.31
CA ILE A 327 5.11 8.84 -0.60
C ILE A 327 4.52 9.42 -1.87
N ARG A 328 4.32 8.57 -2.88
CA ARG A 328 3.69 8.92 -4.15
C ARG A 328 2.31 8.28 -4.21
N VAL A 329 1.30 9.10 -4.45
CA VAL A 329 -0.09 8.69 -4.71
C VAL A 329 -0.38 9.01 -6.16
N THR A 330 -0.59 7.99 -6.98
CA THR A 330 -0.95 8.11 -8.40
C THR A 330 -2.46 8.00 -8.52
N LEU A 331 -3.09 8.98 -9.14
CA LEU A 331 -4.55 9.08 -9.34
C LEU A 331 -4.89 9.20 -10.83
N PRO A 332 -6.09 8.80 -11.26
CA PRO A 332 -6.60 9.12 -12.58
C PRO A 332 -6.62 10.64 -12.79
N ARG A 333 -6.15 11.08 -13.95
CA ARG A 333 -6.16 12.49 -14.32
C ARG A 333 -7.52 12.85 -14.89
N PHE A 334 -8.12 13.91 -14.38
CA PHE A 334 -9.30 14.48 -15.03
C PHE A 334 -8.92 15.12 -16.37
N VAL A 335 -9.53 14.61 -17.43
CA VAL A 335 -9.39 15.16 -18.79
C VAL A 335 -10.77 15.67 -19.18
N GLU A 336 -10.89 16.98 -19.41
CA GLU A 336 -12.14 17.50 -19.99
C GLU A 336 -12.39 16.81 -21.34
N ALA A 337 -13.54 16.15 -21.45
CA ALA A 337 -13.95 15.61 -22.74
C ALA A 337 -14.07 16.79 -23.72
N THR A 338 -13.09 16.93 -24.59
CA THR A 338 -13.15 17.92 -25.67
C THR A 338 -14.38 17.55 -26.49
N SER A 339 -15.45 18.32 -26.33
CA SER A 339 -16.65 18.20 -27.16
C SER A 339 -16.18 18.44 -28.61
N ALA A 340 -16.04 17.35 -29.36
CA ALA A 340 -15.90 17.44 -30.81
C ALA A 340 -17.22 18.04 -31.34
N VAL A 341 -17.23 19.35 -31.48
CA VAL A 341 -18.25 20.05 -32.24
C VAL A 341 -17.97 19.75 -33.69
N SER A 342 -18.81 18.87 -34.27
CA SER A 342 -18.90 18.67 -35.73
C SER A 342 -19.70 19.79 -36.36
#